data_8fbdf83c2fdb8161a7601aef00168aa4
#
_entry.id   8fbdf83c2fdb8161a7601aef00168aa4
#
_cell.length_a   1.000
_cell.length_b   1.000
_cell.length_c   1.000
_cell.angle_alpha   90.00
_cell.angle_beta   90.00
_cell.angle_gamma   90.00
#
_symmetry.space_group_name_H-M   'P 1'
#
loop_
_entity.id
_entity.type
_entity.pdbx_description
1 polymer ?
#
loop_
_entity_poly.entity_id
_entity_poly.type
_entity_poly.pdbx_seq_one_letter_code
_entity_poly.pdbx_strand_id
1 'polypeptide(L)'
;MRPTWADVDLTAIRDNVAELKDMMSPSLFCAVVKADAYGHGAVPAARAAVQGGADWLAVALVEEGRELRNAGIEVPILVLSEPRPSEMVEVVECGLVPTVYSGEGISAAAAAASSANKKLDVHLKVDTGMRTVSYTHLTLPTSDLV
;
A
#
# COMPACT_ATOMS: atom_id res chain seq x y z
N MET A 1 12.11 13.95 34.74
CA MET A 1 12.06 13.76 33.28
C MET A 1 11.37 14.98 32.69
N ARG A 2 11.94 15.64 31.71
CA ARG A 2 11.21 16.73 31.02
C ARG A 2 10.19 16.08 30.09
N PRO A 3 8.90 16.45 30.13
CA PRO A 3 7.91 15.91 29.19
C PRO A 3 8.27 16.35 27.77
N THR A 4 8.30 15.41 26.85
CA THR A 4 8.52 15.67 25.43
C THR A 4 7.36 15.08 24.66
N TRP A 5 6.77 15.86 23.77
CA TRP A 5 5.68 15.45 22.90
C TRP A 5 5.90 16.01 21.49
N ALA A 6 5.22 15.43 20.53
CA ALA A 6 5.15 15.93 19.17
C ALA A 6 3.72 16.41 18.88
N ASP A 7 3.58 17.64 18.41
CA ASP A 7 2.32 18.16 17.90
C ASP A 7 2.28 17.94 16.38
N VAL A 8 1.24 17.25 15.89
CA VAL A 8 1.06 16.95 14.47
C VAL A 8 -0.06 17.82 13.91
N ASP A 9 0.28 18.70 12.97
CA ASP A 9 -0.69 19.51 12.25
C ASP A 9 -1.31 18.74 11.07
N LEU A 10 -2.48 18.16 11.29
CA LEU A 10 -3.23 17.42 10.27
C LEU A 10 -3.73 18.33 9.13
N THR A 11 -3.93 19.61 9.39
CA THR A 11 -4.32 20.59 8.37
C THR A 11 -3.17 20.79 7.39
N ALA A 12 -1.94 20.92 7.89
CA ALA A 12 -0.75 21.03 7.05
C ALA A 12 -0.55 19.76 6.19
N ILE A 13 -0.80 18.56 6.74
CA ILE A 13 -0.75 17.32 5.95
C ILE A 13 -1.77 17.36 4.81
N ARG A 14 -3.03 17.71 5.11
CA ARG A 14 -4.09 17.82 4.10
C ARG A 14 -3.73 18.82 3.00
N ASP A 15 -3.29 20.02 3.38
CA ASP A 15 -3.04 21.10 2.44
C ASP A 15 -1.81 20.80 1.56
N ASN A 16 -0.75 20.19 2.12
CA ASN A 16 0.39 19.71 1.36
C ASN A 16 0.01 18.63 0.34
N VAL A 17 -0.87 17.71 0.70
CA VAL A 17 -1.36 16.67 -0.22
C VAL A 17 -2.17 17.32 -1.35
N ALA A 18 -3.04 18.29 -1.05
CA ALA A 18 -3.83 19.00 -2.06
C ALA A 18 -2.93 19.74 -3.06
N GLU A 19 -1.93 20.46 -2.59
CA GLU A 19 -0.98 21.18 -3.43
C GLU A 19 -0.17 20.22 -4.32
N LEU A 20 0.38 19.15 -3.74
CA LEU A 20 1.14 18.15 -4.50
C LEU A 20 0.28 17.44 -5.55
N LYS A 21 -0.98 17.11 -5.22
CA LYS A 21 -1.90 16.50 -6.18
C LYS A 21 -2.19 17.42 -7.35
N ASP A 22 -2.43 18.70 -7.10
CA ASP A 22 -2.67 19.70 -8.16
C ASP A 22 -1.46 19.81 -9.08
N MET A 23 -0.25 19.84 -8.51
CA MET A 23 1.01 19.89 -9.28
C MET A 23 1.22 18.65 -10.16
N MET A 24 0.70 17.49 -9.73
CA MET A 24 0.88 16.21 -10.43
C MET A 24 -0.27 15.85 -11.37
N SER A 25 -1.30 16.68 -11.47
CA SER A 25 -2.46 16.43 -12.36
C SER A 25 -2.00 16.21 -13.81
N PRO A 26 -2.55 15.21 -14.54
CA PRO A 26 -3.68 14.35 -14.20
C PRO A 26 -3.31 13.01 -13.50
N SER A 27 -2.10 12.86 -12.98
CA SER A 27 -1.66 11.62 -12.33
C SER A 27 -2.42 11.33 -11.04
N LEU A 28 -2.56 10.05 -10.71
CA LEU A 28 -3.07 9.63 -9.41
C LEU A 28 -2.02 9.90 -8.33
N PHE A 29 -2.47 10.34 -7.17
CA PHE A 29 -1.61 10.63 -6.02
C PHE A 29 -1.75 9.52 -4.96
N CYS A 30 -0.62 8.91 -4.59
CA CYS A 30 -0.54 7.89 -3.55
C CYS A 30 0.21 8.43 -2.34
N ALA A 31 -0.48 8.59 -1.21
CA ALA A 31 0.16 9.02 0.03
C ALA A 31 0.71 7.81 0.81
N VAL A 32 1.99 7.86 1.18
CA VAL A 32 2.66 6.80 1.94
C VAL A 32 2.52 7.07 3.43
N VAL A 33 1.83 6.17 4.16
CA VAL A 33 1.51 6.30 5.58
C VAL A 33 2.01 5.11 6.42
N LYS A 34 3.03 4.41 5.91
CA LYS A 34 3.69 3.30 6.61
C LYS A 34 4.38 3.75 7.89
N ALA A 35 4.73 2.80 8.77
CA ALA A 35 5.44 3.03 10.04
C ALA A 35 4.76 4.12 10.86
N ASP A 36 3.44 3.94 11.12
CA ASP A 36 2.58 4.89 11.84
C ASP A 36 2.64 6.30 11.22
N ALA A 37 2.57 6.38 9.87
CA ALA A 37 2.78 7.61 9.10
C ALA A 37 4.09 8.31 9.51
N TYR A 38 5.16 7.55 9.62
CA TYR A 38 6.50 8.02 10.08
C TYR A 38 6.43 8.67 11.48
N GLY A 39 5.57 8.16 12.36
CA GLY A 39 5.37 8.65 13.71
C GLY A 39 4.36 9.81 13.86
N HIS A 40 3.62 10.09 12.79
CA HIS A 40 2.57 11.14 12.83
C HIS A 40 1.19 10.59 13.21
N GLY A 41 1.07 9.27 13.41
CA GLY A 41 -0.20 8.59 13.61
C GLY A 41 -0.85 8.15 12.30
N ALA A 42 -0.87 6.84 12.00
CA ALA A 42 -1.29 6.31 10.71
C ALA A 42 -2.71 6.72 10.34
N VAL A 43 -3.68 6.49 11.22
CA VAL A 43 -5.10 6.75 10.94
C VAL A 43 -5.40 8.25 10.76
N PRO A 44 -4.99 9.17 11.67
CA PRO A 44 -5.26 10.59 11.48
C PRO A 44 -4.54 11.16 10.25
N ALA A 45 -3.29 10.77 9.98
CA ALA A 45 -2.55 11.23 8.81
C ALA A 45 -3.17 10.69 7.50
N ALA A 46 -3.60 9.42 7.47
CA ALA A 46 -4.30 8.84 6.33
C ALA A 46 -5.61 9.58 6.01
N ARG A 47 -6.40 9.89 7.04
CA ARG A 47 -7.64 10.68 6.87
C ARG A 47 -7.35 12.08 6.31
N ALA A 48 -6.33 12.76 6.83
CA ALA A 48 -5.92 14.06 6.35
C ALA A 48 -5.47 13.99 4.89
N ALA A 49 -4.68 12.97 4.52
CA ALA A 49 -4.24 12.76 3.14
C ALA A 49 -5.42 12.51 2.18
N VAL A 50 -6.38 11.67 2.57
CA VAL A 50 -7.60 11.43 1.77
C VAL A 50 -8.42 12.70 1.62
N GLN A 51 -8.58 13.48 2.69
CA GLN A 51 -9.26 14.78 2.63
C GLN A 51 -8.54 15.80 1.73
N GLY A 52 -7.20 15.71 1.64
CA GLY A 52 -6.39 16.48 0.71
C GLY A 52 -6.47 16.01 -0.74
N GLY A 53 -7.18 14.89 -0.99
CA GLY A 53 -7.41 14.37 -2.33
C GLY A 53 -6.48 13.24 -2.75
N ALA A 54 -5.81 12.57 -1.82
CA ALA A 54 -5.07 11.35 -2.14
C ALA A 54 -6.00 10.27 -2.71
N ASP A 55 -5.66 9.75 -3.90
CA ASP A 55 -6.43 8.70 -4.57
C ASP A 55 -6.14 7.33 -3.97
N TRP A 56 -4.92 7.14 -3.48
CA TRP A 56 -4.40 5.91 -2.91
C TRP A 56 -3.64 6.18 -1.62
N LEU A 57 -3.57 5.17 -0.78
CA LEU A 57 -2.62 5.11 0.33
C LEU A 57 -1.62 3.97 0.10
N ALA A 58 -0.44 4.06 0.72
CA ALA A 58 0.52 2.98 0.73
C ALA A 58 1.08 2.74 2.12
N VAL A 59 1.21 1.47 2.46
CA VAL A 59 1.75 0.95 3.72
C VAL A 59 2.87 -0.05 3.45
N ALA A 60 3.65 -0.41 4.45
CA ALA A 60 4.71 -1.41 4.31
C ALA A 60 4.17 -2.83 4.52
N LEU A 61 3.26 -3.03 5.47
CA LEU A 61 2.83 -4.32 5.97
C LEU A 61 1.31 -4.48 5.88
N VAL A 62 0.84 -5.73 5.83
CA VAL A 62 -0.59 -6.07 5.79
C VAL A 62 -1.32 -5.58 7.04
N GLU A 63 -0.70 -5.71 8.22
CA GLU A 63 -1.28 -5.27 9.48
C GLU A 63 -1.54 -3.75 9.54
N GLU A 64 -0.67 -2.93 8.93
CA GLU A 64 -0.90 -1.49 8.80
C GLU A 64 -2.10 -1.19 7.89
N GLY A 65 -2.22 -1.92 6.79
CA GLY A 65 -3.38 -1.81 5.89
C GLY A 65 -4.70 -2.21 6.56
N ARG A 66 -4.68 -3.29 7.36
CA ARG A 66 -5.83 -3.72 8.18
C ARG A 66 -6.23 -2.65 9.19
N GLU A 67 -5.27 -2.01 9.86
CA GLU A 67 -5.54 -0.93 10.81
C GLU A 67 -6.31 0.22 10.13
N LEU A 68 -5.86 0.64 8.94
CA LEU A 68 -6.53 1.68 8.17
C LEU A 68 -7.94 1.26 7.73
N ARG A 69 -8.13 -0.01 7.30
CA ARG A 69 -9.46 -0.53 6.97
C ARG A 69 -10.40 -0.57 8.16
N ASN A 70 -9.91 -1.01 9.33
CA ASN A 70 -10.69 -1.00 10.57
C ASN A 70 -11.09 0.41 11.01
N ALA A 71 -10.29 1.42 10.64
CA ALA A 71 -10.61 2.83 10.85
C ALA A 71 -11.57 3.41 9.80
N GLY A 72 -12.08 2.62 8.85
CA GLY A 72 -13.03 3.05 7.84
C GLY A 72 -12.42 3.79 6.63
N ILE A 73 -11.13 3.61 6.37
CA ILE A 73 -10.51 4.14 5.15
C ILE A 73 -10.92 3.26 3.96
N GLU A 74 -11.52 3.85 2.93
CA GLU A 74 -12.09 3.12 1.78
C GLU A 74 -11.24 3.19 0.51
N VAL A 75 -10.41 4.23 0.34
CA VAL A 75 -9.52 4.36 -0.83
C VAL A 75 -8.61 3.14 -0.98
N PRO A 76 -8.15 2.80 -2.20
CA PRO A 76 -7.21 1.70 -2.40
C PRO A 76 -5.96 1.85 -1.52
N ILE A 77 -5.50 0.75 -0.93
CA ILE A 77 -4.31 0.69 -0.08
C ILE A 77 -3.32 -0.29 -0.68
N LEU A 78 -2.17 0.21 -1.10
CA LEU A 78 -1.06 -0.58 -1.63
C LEU A 78 -0.16 -1.06 -0.49
N VAL A 79 0.13 -2.36 -0.45
CA VAL A 79 1.16 -2.93 0.43
C VAL A 79 2.48 -2.97 -0.35
N LEU A 80 3.45 -2.15 0.06
CA LEU A 80 4.72 -1.92 -0.66
C LEU A 80 5.70 -3.10 -0.58
N SER A 81 5.64 -3.90 0.48
CA SER A 81 6.41 -5.14 0.62
C SER A 81 5.59 -6.31 0.11
N GLU A 82 6.24 -7.37 -0.41
CA GLU A 82 5.53 -8.59 -0.72
C GLU A 82 5.01 -9.24 0.56
N PRO A 83 3.69 -9.42 0.72
CA PRO A 83 3.14 -10.13 1.87
C PRO A 83 3.63 -11.58 1.90
N ARG A 84 3.79 -12.15 3.09
CA ARG A 84 4.06 -13.58 3.23
C ARG A 84 2.90 -14.40 2.65
N PRO A 85 3.14 -15.60 2.12
CA PRO A 85 2.07 -16.47 1.61
C PRO A 85 0.91 -16.65 2.58
N SER A 86 1.20 -16.73 3.89
CA SER A 86 0.21 -16.87 4.95
C SER A 86 -0.66 -15.62 5.17
N GLU A 87 -0.22 -14.45 4.72
CA GLU A 87 -0.93 -13.17 4.87
C GLU A 87 -1.86 -12.87 3.68
N MET A 88 -1.75 -13.62 2.56
CA MET A 88 -2.50 -13.32 1.34
C MET A 88 -4.02 -13.46 1.51
N VAL A 89 -4.49 -14.32 2.42
CA VAL A 89 -5.92 -14.43 2.74
C VAL A 89 -6.41 -13.12 3.36
N GLU A 90 -5.66 -12.57 4.31
CA GLU A 90 -5.98 -11.30 4.96
C GLU A 90 -5.94 -10.12 3.97
N VAL A 91 -4.97 -10.13 3.03
CA VAL A 91 -4.91 -9.14 1.93
C VAL A 91 -6.23 -9.10 1.16
N VAL A 92 -6.77 -10.28 0.80
CA VAL A 92 -8.04 -10.39 0.06
C VAL A 92 -9.24 -9.97 0.92
N GLU A 93 -9.26 -10.37 2.19
CA GLU A 93 -10.34 -10.03 3.13
C GLU A 93 -10.43 -8.53 3.39
N CYS A 94 -9.26 -7.89 3.60
CA CYS A 94 -9.16 -6.46 3.83
C CYS A 94 -9.25 -5.63 2.54
N GLY A 95 -9.30 -6.24 1.36
CA GLY A 95 -9.33 -5.52 0.08
C GLY A 95 -8.09 -4.66 -0.13
N LEU A 96 -6.91 -5.18 0.24
CA LEU A 96 -5.64 -4.53 0.00
C LEU A 96 -5.08 -4.90 -1.38
N VAL A 97 -4.22 -4.07 -1.91
CA VAL A 97 -3.51 -4.32 -3.17
C VAL A 97 -2.06 -4.71 -2.84
N PRO A 98 -1.68 -5.99 -2.98
CA PRO A 98 -0.32 -6.41 -2.63
C PRO A 98 0.67 -6.08 -3.75
N THR A 99 1.91 -5.80 -3.36
CA THR A 99 3.04 -5.86 -4.27
C THR A 99 3.57 -7.29 -4.29
N VAL A 100 3.80 -7.84 -5.49
CA VAL A 100 4.39 -9.16 -5.68
C VAL A 100 5.63 -9.05 -6.56
N TYR A 101 6.64 -9.88 -6.28
CA TYR A 101 7.89 -9.94 -7.05
C TYR A 101 8.52 -11.33 -7.05
N SER A 102 7.87 -12.33 -6.46
CA SER A 102 8.31 -13.72 -6.49
C SER A 102 7.24 -14.64 -7.07
N GLY A 103 7.64 -15.77 -7.66
CA GLY A 103 6.70 -16.79 -8.13
C GLY A 103 5.85 -17.36 -6.99
N GLU A 104 6.41 -17.46 -5.78
CA GLU A 104 5.69 -17.89 -4.58
C GLU A 104 4.62 -16.88 -4.19
N GLY A 105 4.96 -15.58 -4.14
CA GLY A 105 4.01 -14.50 -3.84
C GLY A 105 2.86 -14.43 -4.85
N ILE A 106 3.17 -14.55 -6.15
CA ILE A 106 2.15 -14.59 -7.22
C ILE A 106 1.21 -15.79 -7.04
N SER A 107 1.77 -16.99 -6.78
CA SER A 107 0.98 -18.20 -6.59
C SER A 107 0.09 -18.13 -5.35
N ALA A 108 0.62 -17.59 -4.24
CA ALA A 108 -0.14 -17.39 -3.02
C ALA A 108 -1.27 -16.37 -3.19
N ALA A 109 -1.01 -15.26 -3.89
CA ALA A 109 -2.02 -14.26 -4.21
C ALA A 109 -3.15 -14.86 -5.07
N ALA A 110 -2.80 -15.62 -6.10
CA ALA A 110 -3.78 -16.31 -6.97
C ALA A 110 -4.62 -17.33 -6.19
N ALA A 111 -3.99 -18.14 -5.31
CA ALA A 111 -4.69 -19.12 -4.49
C ALA A 111 -5.67 -18.45 -3.51
N ALA A 112 -5.26 -17.38 -2.84
CA ALA A 112 -6.11 -16.63 -1.91
C ALA A 112 -7.32 -16.00 -2.63
N ALA A 113 -7.08 -15.36 -3.78
CA ALA A 113 -8.15 -14.76 -4.59
C ALA A 113 -9.15 -15.82 -5.08
N SER A 114 -8.65 -16.96 -5.58
CA SER A 114 -9.48 -18.09 -6.03
C SER A 114 -10.33 -18.65 -4.89
N SER A 115 -9.74 -18.87 -3.70
CA SER A 115 -10.44 -19.39 -2.52
C SER A 115 -11.56 -18.46 -2.06
N ALA A 116 -11.37 -17.16 -2.20
CA ALA A 116 -12.39 -16.15 -1.87
C ALA A 116 -13.38 -15.88 -3.01
N ASN A 117 -13.21 -16.53 -4.19
CA ASN A 117 -13.95 -16.25 -5.41
C ASN A 117 -13.95 -14.75 -5.77
N LYS A 118 -12.79 -14.11 -5.65
CA LYS A 118 -12.59 -12.69 -5.93
C LYS A 118 -11.48 -12.51 -6.96
N LYS A 119 -11.50 -11.35 -7.65
CA LYS A 119 -10.32 -10.85 -8.36
C LYS A 119 -9.46 -10.06 -7.38
N LEU A 120 -8.15 -10.21 -7.50
CA LEU A 120 -7.17 -9.46 -6.71
C LEU A 120 -6.25 -8.72 -7.67
N ASP A 121 -6.31 -7.38 -7.62
CA ASP A 121 -5.35 -6.55 -8.32
C ASP A 121 -4.02 -6.57 -7.57
N VAL A 122 -2.91 -6.66 -8.31
CA VAL A 122 -1.57 -6.72 -7.74
C VAL A 122 -0.65 -5.72 -8.43
N HIS A 123 0.34 -5.22 -7.71
CA HIS A 123 1.46 -4.49 -8.30
C HIS A 123 2.65 -5.44 -8.46
N LEU A 124 3.14 -5.59 -9.70
CA LEU A 124 4.37 -6.33 -9.97
C LEU A 124 5.57 -5.39 -9.81
N LYS A 125 6.45 -5.70 -8.87
CA LYS A 125 7.65 -4.91 -8.62
C LYS A 125 8.84 -5.50 -9.38
N VAL A 126 9.41 -4.68 -10.27
CA VAL A 126 10.61 -5.02 -11.06
C VAL A 126 11.76 -4.11 -10.63
N ASP A 127 12.93 -4.71 -10.38
CA ASP A 127 14.13 -3.93 -10.05
C ASP A 127 14.78 -3.40 -11.35
N THR A 128 14.74 -2.10 -11.49
CA THR A 128 15.37 -1.40 -12.62
C THR A 128 16.67 -0.69 -12.24
N GLY A 129 17.26 -1.04 -11.07
CA GLY A 129 18.55 -0.51 -10.63
C GLY A 129 18.58 0.07 -9.23
N MET A 130 17.43 0.22 -8.56
CA MET A 130 17.37 0.73 -7.19
C MET A 130 17.85 -0.31 -6.15
N ARG A 131 17.89 -1.59 -6.54
CA ARG A 131 18.39 -2.74 -5.76
C ARG A 131 17.77 -2.85 -4.36
N THR A 132 16.51 -2.49 -4.22
CA THR A 132 15.68 -2.82 -3.07
C THR A 132 15.14 -4.23 -3.25
N VAL A 133 14.41 -4.75 -2.26
CA VAL A 133 13.76 -6.07 -2.38
C VAL A 133 12.79 -6.06 -3.56
N SER A 134 13.15 -6.75 -4.64
CA SER A 134 12.40 -6.80 -5.91
C SER A 134 12.88 -7.97 -6.76
N TYR A 135 12.10 -8.30 -7.79
CA TYR A 135 12.44 -9.37 -8.72
C TYR A 135 13.63 -8.97 -9.61
N THR A 136 14.72 -9.76 -9.57
CA THR A 136 15.96 -9.49 -10.31
C THR A 136 16.07 -10.29 -11.62
N HIS A 137 15.19 -11.25 -11.88
CA HIS A 137 15.21 -12.09 -13.08
C HIS A 137 13.85 -12.09 -13.77
N LEU A 138 13.74 -11.33 -14.86
CA LEU A 138 12.62 -11.34 -15.79
C LEU A 138 12.73 -12.55 -16.75
N THR A 139 12.53 -13.75 -16.24
CA THR A 139 12.15 -14.88 -17.07
C THR A 139 10.79 -15.36 -16.62
N LEU A 140 9.74 -14.62 -17.02
CA LEU A 140 8.41 -15.20 -17.05
C LEU A 140 8.45 -16.28 -18.14
N PRO A 141 8.13 -17.56 -17.83
CA PRO A 141 7.90 -18.53 -18.89
C PRO A 141 6.73 -18.00 -19.72
N THR A 142 7.00 -17.70 -20.99
CA THR A 142 6.00 -17.19 -21.97
C THR A 142 4.93 -18.21 -22.32
N SER A 143 4.92 -19.39 -21.68
CA SER A 143 3.95 -20.45 -21.90
C SER A 143 2.66 -20.31 -21.07
N ASP A 144 2.58 -19.41 -20.11
CA ASP A 144 1.44 -19.32 -19.20
C ASP A 144 0.60 -18.02 -19.39
N LEU A 145 0.80 -17.31 -20.51
CA LEU A 145 0.00 -16.16 -20.92
C LEU A 145 -0.96 -16.55 -22.05
N VAL A 146 -1.87 -17.49 -21.79
CA VAL A 146 -3.04 -17.77 -22.64
C VAL A 146 -4.31 -17.73 -21.82
#